data_b876c7b70b8b397b1f4db1323cc66eec
#
_entry.id   b876c7b70b8b397b1f4db1323cc66eec
#
_cell.length_a   1.000
_cell.length_b   1.000
_cell.length_c   1.000
_cell.angle_alpha   90.00
_cell.angle_beta   90.00
_cell.angle_gamma   90.00
#
_symmetry.space_group_name_H-M   'P 1'
#
loop_
_entity.id
_entity.type
_entity.pdbx_description
1 polymer ?
#
loop_
_entity_poly.entity_id
_entity_poly.type
_entity_poly.pdbx_seq_one_letter_code
_entity_poly.pdbx_strand_id
1 'polypeptide(L)'
;MKYIHSYKLEEGKSLNDLELLTQLLSVLKLKSTTKSSIELYVDKYTLSEYKKLGMDKLYDNINTEVLESFPTKKLSKDYLNSTKLWVMKHQKEPFCILDTDVVLHNMSDDILERAKVSFLYPVSSTSYPFP
;
A
#
# COMPACT_ATOMS: atom_id res chain seq x y z
N MET A 1 -15.28 -0.70 4.33
CA MET A 1 -13.82 -0.45 4.47
C MET A 1 -13.12 -0.79 3.17
N LYS A 2 -12.06 -0.09 2.84
CA LYS A 2 -11.26 -0.33 1.65
C LYS A 2 -9.85 -0.76 2.01
N TYR A 3 -9.22 -1.50 1.11
CA TYR A 3 -7.81 -1.86 1.23
C TYR A 3 -6.98 -0.95 0.32
N ILE A 4 -5.82 -0.58 0.77
CA ILE A 4 -4.94 0.33 0.05
C ILE A 4 -3.56 -0.29 -0.11
N HIS A 5 -3.08 -0.32 -1.35
CA HIS A 5 -1.67 -0.49 -1.67
C HIS A 5 -1.10 0.87 -2.07
N SER A 6 0.04 1.21 -1.51
CA SER A 6 0.77 2.44 -1.85
C SER A 6 2.18 2.09 -2.24
N TYR A 7 2.63 2.60 -3.38
CA TYR A 7 3.97 2.34 -3.87
C TYR A 7 4.48 3.53 -4.68
N LYS A 8 5.76 3.81 -4.56
CA LYS A 8 6.39 4.89 -5.30
C LYS A 8 7.77 4.44 -5.75
N LEU A 9 7.97 4.37 -7.07
CA LEU A 9 9.26 4.13 -7.69
C LEU A 9 10.03 5.45 -7.84
N GLU A 10 11.34 5.38 -7.70
CA GLU A 10 12.19 6.48 -8.12
C GLU A 10 12.16 6.58 -9.64
N GLU A 11 12.16 7.80 -10.14
CA GLU A 11 12.20 8.05 -11.58
C GLU A 11 13.42 7.37 -12.21
N GLY A 12 13.19 6.68 -13.32
CA GLY A 12 14.22 5.91 -14.02
C GLY A 12 14.36 4.47 -13.53
N LYS A 13 13.66 4.07 -12.47
CA LYS A 13 13.67 2.69 -11.97
C LYS A 13 12.39 1.95 -12.34
N SER A 14 12.48 0.63 -12.39
CA SER A 14 11.34 -0.25 -12.63
C SER A 14 11.31 -1.37 -11.60
N LEU A 15 10.18 -2.08 -11.52
CA LEU A 15 10.03 -3.21 -10.62
C LEU A 15 10.95 -4.35 -11.07
N ASN A 16 11.72 -4.92 -10.13
CA ASN A 16 12.44 -6.15 -10.41
C ASN A 16 11.48 -7.36 -10.36
N ASP A 17 11.95 -8.52 -10.76
CA ASP A 17 11.10 -9.72 -10.85
C ASP A 17 10.55 -10.12 -9.48
N LEU A 18 11.34 -10.00 -8.42
CA LEU A 18 10.89 -10.35 -7.06
C LEU A 18 9.82 -9.39 -6.57
N GLU A 19 10.01 -8.08 -6.76
CA GLU A 19 9.01 -7.07 -6.40
C GLU A 19 7.71 -7.28 -7.17
N LEU A 20 7.80 -7.54 -8.47
CA LEU A 20 6.64 -7.80 -9.31
C LEU A 20 5.88 -9.03 -8.81
N LEU A 21 6.59 -10.12 -8.55
CA LEU A 21 5.97 -11.36 -8.10
C LEU A 21 5.29 -11.20 -6.74
N THR A 22 5.95 -10.57 -5.78
CA THR A 22 5.39 -10.36 -4.44
C THR A 22 4.18 -9.44 -4.47
N GLN A 23 4.22 -8.38 -5.27
CA GLN A 23 3.07 -7.47 -5.40
C GLN A 23 1.89 -8.13 -6.10
N LEU A 24 2.14 -8.94 -7.12
CA LEU A 24 1.10 -9.74 -7.77
C LEU A 24 0.43 -10.69 -6.78
N LEU A 25 1.22 -11.45 -6.02
CA LEU A 25 0.69 -12.36 -5.01
C LEU A 25 -0.14 -11.61 -3.97
N SER A 26 0.35 -10.48 -3.51
CA SER A 26 -0.35 -9.66 -2.51
C SER A 26 -1.73 -9.22 -3.01
N VAL A 27 -1.81 -8.63 -4.19
CA VAL A 27 -3.09 -8.11 -4.71
C VAL A 27 -4.04 -9.24 -5.12
N LEU A 28 -3.54 -10.30 -5.72
CA LEU A 28 -4.38 -11.43 -6.13
C LEU A 28 -4.96 -12.16 -4.92
N LYS A 29 -4.14 -12.37 -3.89
CA LYS A 29 -4.61 -13.00 -2.66
C LYS A 29 -5.63 -12.11 -1.96
N LEU A 30 -5.40 -10.82 -1.92
CA LEU A 30 -6.34 -9.87 -1.35
C LEU A 30 -7.67 -9.90 -2.10
N LYS A 31 -7.66 -9.92 -3.43
CA LYS A 31 -8.87 -10.04 -4.24
C LYS A 31 -9.64 -11.33 -3.97
N SER A 32 -8.96 -12.41 -3.67
CA SER A 32 -9.59 -13.70 -3.38
C SER A 32 -10.16 -13.79 -1.97
N THR A 33 -9.69 -12.97 -1.04
CA THR A 33 -10.09 -13.04 0.38
C THR A 33 -11.04 -11.96 0.82
N THR A 34 -11.13 -10.84 0.09
CA THR A 34 -12.02 -9.74 0.44
C THR A 34 -13.02 -9.42 -0.66
N LYS A 35 -14.18 -8.88 -0.26
CA LYS A 35 -15.18 -8.29 -1.16
C LYS A 35 -15.05 -6.76 -1.18
N SER A 36 -14.24 -6.18 -0.31
CA SER A 36 -14.02 -4.74 -0.24
C SER A 36 -13.20 -4.28 -1.44
N SER A 37 -13.29 -2.99 -1.77
CA SER A 37 -12.53 -2.42 -2.86
C SER A 37 -11.03 -2.36 -2.51
N ILE A 38 -10.21 -2.50 -3.53
CA ILE A 38 -8.76 -2.41 -3.41
C ILE A 38 -8.30 -1.21 -4.23
N GLU A 39 -7.70 -0.24 -3.56
CA GLU A 39 -7.21 0.98 -4.18
C GLU A 39 -5.70 0.99 -4.27
N LEU A 40 -5.18 1.55 -5.35
CA LEU A 40 -3.76 1.77 -5.56
C LEU A 40 -3.46 3.27 -5.48
N TYR A 41 -2.50 3.63 -4.65
CA TYR A 41 -1.98 4.99 -4.55
C TYR A 41 -0.55 5.01 -5.07
N VAL A 42 -0.33 5.67 -6.19
CA VAL A 42 0.95 5.76 -6.89
C VAL A 42 1.11 7.17 -7.45
N ASP A 43 2.32 7.56 -7.82
CA ASP A 43 2.52 8.75 -8.63
C ASP A 43 2.36 8.40 -10.12
N LYS A 44 2.41 9.40 -10.98
CA LYS A 44 2.21 9.19 -12.42
C LYS A 44 3.28 8.31 -13.03
N TYR A 45 4.53 8.49 -12.60
CA TYR A 45 5.63 7.67 -13.10
C TYR A 45 5.44 6.20 -12.73
N THR A 46 5.15 5.92 -11.45
CA THR A 46 4.91 4.55 -10.98
C THR A 46 3.73 3.92 -11.70
N LEU A 47 2.66 4.69 -11.92
CA LEU A 47 1.50 4.21 -12.67
C LEU A 47 1.88 3.82 -14.10
N SER A 48 2.72 4.59 -14.76
CA SER A 48 3.17 4.26 -16.12
C SER A 48 3.91 2.92 -16.16
N GLU A 49 4.73 2.65 -15.15
CA GLU A 49 5.43 1.36 -15.03
C GLU A 49 4.46 0.22 -14.74
N TYR A 50 3.47 0.45 -13.89
CA TYR A 50 2.42 -0.56 -13.62
C TYR A 50 1.60 -0.87 -14.86
N LYS A 51 1.28 0.12 -15.66
CA LYS A 51 0.54 -0.09 -16.93
C LYS A 51 1.31 -0.93 -17.92
N LYS A 52 2.63 -0.76 -18.02
CA LYS A 52 3.47 -1.60 -18.88
C LYS A 52 3.40 -3.07 -18.50
N LEU A 53 3.18 -3.36 -17.24
CA LEU A 53 3.10 -4.71 -16.71
C LEU A 53 1.67 -5.25 -16.62
N GLY A 54 0.66 -4.42 -16.93
CA GLY A 54 -0.75 -4.79 -16.81
C GLY A 54 -1.27 -4.85 -15.39
N MET A 55 -0.49 -4.43 -14.41
CA MET A 55 -0.85 -4.50 -12.98
C MET A 55 -1.93 -3.50 -12.57
N ASP A 56 -2.08 -2.41 -13.31
CA ASP A 56 -3.10 -1.39 -13.04
C ASP A 56 -4.52 -1.97 -13.06
N LYS A 57 -4.73 -2.99 -13.88
CA LYS A 57 -6.03 -3.65 -14.04
C LYS A 57 -6.46 -4.48 -12.82
N LEU A 58 -5.55 -4.74 -11.91
CA LEU A 58 -5.82 -5.54 -10.71
C LEU A 58 -6.49 -4.73 -9.59
N TYR A 59 -6.51 -3.42 -9.70
CA TYR A 59 -7.05 -2.51 -8.69
C TYR A 59 -8.40 -1.96 -9.12
N ASP A 60 -9.30 -1.80 -8.16
CA ASP A 60 -10.63 -1.25 -8.42
C ASP A 60 -10.59 0.25 -8.68
N ASN A 61 -9.70 0.96 -7.97
CA ASN A 61 -9.50 2.38 -8.14
C ASN A 61 -8.01 2.71 -8.04
N ILE A 62 -7.59 3.74 -8.79
CA ILE A 62 -6.20 4.21 -8.78
C ILE A 62 -6.21 5.70 -8.53
N ASN A 63 -5.41 6.14 -7.55
CA ASN A 63 -5.24 7.54 -7.21
C ASN A 63 -3.79 7.95 -7.44
N THR A 64 -3.57 8.99 -8.23
CA THR A 64 -2.24 9.56 -8.47
C THR A 64 -2.08 10.94 -7.83
N GLU A 65 -3.17 11.63 -7.52
CA GLU A 65 -3.13 13.00 -7.03
C GLU A 65 -2.44 13.12 -5.68
N VAL A 66 -2.71 12.20 -4.77
CA VAL A 66 -2.17 12.26 -3.40
C VAL A 66 -0.64 12.15 -3.42
N LEU A 67 -0.07 11.20 -4.15
CA LEU A 67 1.38 11.05 -4.21
C LEU A 67 2.06 12.09 -5.11
N GLU A 68 1.36 12.64 -6.10
CA GLU A 68 1.86 13.79 -6.86
C GLU A 68 1.98 15.04 -5.98
N SER A 69 1.15 15.18 -4.98
CA SER A 69 1.21 16.28 -4.02
C SER A 69 2.23 16.07 -2.90
N PHE A 70 2.90 14.93 -2.87
CA PHE A 70 3.88 14.59 -1.83
C PHE A 70 5.05 15.58 -1.85
N PRO A 71 5.36 16.23 -0.70
CA PRO A 71 6.40 17.26 -0.64
C PRO A 71 7.81 16.66 -0.59
N THR A 72 8.29 16.13 -1.70
CA THR A 72 9.59 15.46 -1.82
C THR A 72 10.78 16.35 -1.41
N LYS A 73 10.63 17.68 -1.53
CA LYS A 73 11.68 18.61 -1.15
C LYS A 73 11.74 18.89 0.34
N LYS A 74 10.64 18.71 1.07
CA LYS A 74 10.52 19.02 2.49
C LYS A 74 10.70 17.81 3.39
N LEU A 75 10.44 16.62 2.86
CA LEU A 75 10.54 15.38 3.62
C LEU A 75 11.79 14.63 3.19
N SER A 76 12.57 14.22 4.17
CA SER A 76 13.78 13.47 3.91
C SER A 76 13.50 12.16 3.20
N LYS A 77 14.32 11.81 2.23
CA LYS A 77 14.28 10.50 1.55
C LYS A 77 14.58 9.35 2.51
N ASP A 78 15.11 9.66 3.70
CA ASP A 78 15.47 8.66 4.69
C ASP A 78 14.26 8.11 5.47
N TYR A 79 13.08 8.72 5.31
CA TYR A 79 11.85 8.18 5.89
C TYR A 79 11.24 7.16 4.94
N LEU A 80 11.55 5.89 5.18
CA LEU A 80 11.12 4.77 4.34
C LEU A 80 9.61 4.69 4.13
N ASN A 81 8.82 5.20 5.08
CA ASN A 81 7.37 5.12 5.05
C ASN A 81 6.69 6.48 4.91
N SER A 82 7.42 7.52 4.52
CA SER A 82 6.85 8.88 4.46
C SER A 82 5.72 9.00 3.43
N THR A 83 5.85 8.34 2.27
CA THR A 83 4.80 8.34 1.26
C THR A 83 3.54 7.61 1.74
N LYS A 84 3.72 6.52 2.46
CA LYS A 84 2.63 5.74 3.05
C LYS A 84 1.87 6.56 4.09
N LEU A 85 2.60 7.25 4.97
CA LEU A 85 1.99 8.15 5.96
C LEU A 85 1.23 9.29 5.28
N TRP A 86 1.75 9.80 4.18
CA TRP A 86 1.07 10.84 3.41
C TRP A 86 -0.26 10.36 2.84
N VAL A 87 -0.27 9.14 2.30
CA VAL A 87 -1.51 8.51 1.84
C VAL A 87 -2.49 8.32 2.98
N MET A 88 -2.03 7.84 4.14
CA MET A 88 -2.88 7.66 5.31
C MET A 88 -3.51 8.96 5.78
N LYS A 89 -2.76 10.05 5.77
CA LYS A 89 -3.23 11.38 6.17
C LYS A 89 -4.40 11.87 5.31
N HIS A 90 -4.45 11.48 4.05
CA HIS A 90 -5.46 11.95 3.11
C HIS A 90 -6.72 11.09 3.08
N GLN A 91 -6.81 10.07 3.92
CA GLN A 91 -7.99 9.22 3.98
C GLN A 91 -9.08 9.85 4.83
N LYS A 92 -10.32 9.77 4.35
CA LYS A 92 -11.50 10.30 5.04
C LYS A 92 -12.44 9.20 5.52
N GLU A 93 -12.22 7.98 5.07
CA GLU A 93 -13.05 6.82 5.38
C GLU A 93 -12.18 5.73 6.01
N PRO A 94 -12.80 4.77 6.72
CA PRO A 94 -12.04 3.65 7.26
C PRO A 94 -11.28 2.90 6.15
N PHE A 95 -10.04 2.55 6.43
CA PHE A 95 -9.17 1.90 5.46
C PHE A 95 -8.22 0.92 6.14
N CYS A 96 -7.71 0.00 5.36
CA CYS A 96 -6.62 -0.88 5.75
C CYS A 96 -5.50 -0.72 4.72
N ILE A 97 -4.37 -0.14 5.14
CA ILE A 97 -3.23 0.01 4.25
C ILE A 97 -2.26 -1.15 4.48
N LEU A 98 -1.84 -1.75 3.37
CA LEU A 98 -0.93 -2.90 3.38
C LEU A 98 0.29 -2.58 2.56
N ASP A 99 1.43 -3.07 3.01
CA ASP A 99 2.62 -3.07 2.17
C ASP A 99 2.39 -3.98 0.97
N THR A 100 2.93 -3.62 -0.17
CA THR A 100 2.71 -4.33 -1.43
C THR A 100 3.30 -5.74 -1.45
N ASP A 101 4.15 -6.07 -0.48
CA ASP A 101 4.75 -7.39 -0.31
C ASP A 101 4.08 -8.24 0.77
N VAL A 102 3.02 -7.72 1.39
CA VAL A 102 2.26 -8.46 2.42
C VAL A 102 1.17 -9.27 1.75
N VAL A 103 1.15 -10.57 2.06
CA VAL A 103 0.11 -11.49 1.57
C VAL A 103 -0.77 -11.88 2.75
N LEU A 104 -2.04 -11.48 2.71
CA LEU A 104 -3.00 -11.82 3.75
C LEU A 104 -3.66 -13.17 3.46
N HIS A 105 -3.57 -14.07 4.44
CA HIS A 105 -4.28 -15.34 4.45
C HIS A 105 -5.33 -15.30 5.54
N ASN A 106 -6.51 -15.78 5.30
CA ASN A 106 -7.54 -16.03 6.33
C ASN A 106 -7.91 -14.83 7.23
N MET A 107 -7.79 -13.60 6.72
CA MET A 107 -8.26 -12.44 7.47
C MET A 107 -9.71 -12.13 7.09
N SER A 108 -10.56 -11.94 8.12
CA SER A 108 -11.95 -11.56 7.93
C SER A 108 -12.09 -10.05 7.86
N ASP A 109 -12.82 -9.55 6.87
CA ASP A 109 -13.14 -8.13 6.76
C ASP A 109 -13.86 -7.62 8.02
N ASP A 110 -14.71 -8.47 8.63
CA ASP A 110 -15.46 -8.11 9.84
C ASP A 110 -14.56 -7.77 11.02
N ILE A 111 -13.47 -8.52 11.19
CA ILE A 111 -12.51 -8.27 12.27
C ILE A 111 -11.86 -6.90 12.08
N LEU A 112 -11.45 -6.59 10.86
CA LEU A 112 -10.80 -5.31 10.57
C LEU A 112 -11.75 -4.13 10.70
N GLU A 113 -13.00 -4.29 10.28
CA GLU A 113 -14.02 -3.24 10.40
C GLU A 113 -14.40 -2.90 11.84
N ARG A 114 -14.34 -3.88 12.73
CA ARG A 114 -14.64 -3.68 14.16
C ARG A 114 -13.49 -3.03 14.92
N ALA A 115 -12.29 -3.16 14.43
CA ALA A 115 -11.11 -2.59 15.08
C ALA A 115 -11.05 -1.09 14.83
N LYS A 116 -10.78 -0.31 15.87
CA LYS A 116 -10.51 1.13 15.72
C LYS A 116 -9.14 1.35 15.13
N VAL A 117 -8.16 0.57 15.60
CA VAL A 117 -6.79 0.53 15.07
C VAL A 117 -6.32 -0.91 15.20
N SER A 118 -5.77 -1.47 14.14
CA SER A 118 -5.18 -2.81 14.20
C SER A 118 -3.83 -2.82 13.51
N PHE A 119 -2.94 -3.64 14.03
CA PHE A 119 -1.61 -3.86 13.47
C PHE A 119 -1.49 -5.31 13.05
N LEU A 120 -0.84 -5.55 11.93
CA LEU A 120 -0.63 -6.90 11.41
C LEU A 120 0.21 -7.75 12.38
N TYR A 121 1.19 -7.11 13.02
CA TYR A 121 2.00 -7.75 14.04
C TYR A 121 1.86 -6.98 15.34
N PRO A 122 1.47 -7.65 16.44
CA PRO A 122 1.49 -6.99 17.73
C PRO A 122 2.94 -6.66 18.10
N VAL A 123 3.17 -5.40 18.45
CA VAL A 123 4.50 -4.91 18.78
C VAL A 123 4.52 -4.63 20.28
N SER A 124 5.40 -5.32 21.01
CA SER A 124 5.72 -4.97 22.38
C SER A 124 7.01 -4.15 22.43
N SER A 125 7.20 -3.39 23.52
CA SER A 125 8.44 -2.63 23.71
C SER A 125 9.69 -3.52 23.71
N THR A 126 9.54 -4.79 24.03
CA THR A 126 10.64 -5.77 24.02
C THR A 126 10.94 -6.33 22.63
N SER A 127 10.05 -6.16 21.67
CA SER A 127 10.22 -6.66 20.29
C SER A 127 11.00 -5.71 19.41
N TYR A 128 11.18 -4.46 19.86
CA TYR A 128 11.90 -3.44 19.09
C TYR A 128 13.25 -3.13 19.72
N PRO A 129 14.26 -2.88 18.89
CA PRO A 129 15.55 -2.40 19.39
C PRO A 129 15.47 -0.95 19.88
N PHE A 130 14.33 -0.29 19.74
CA PHE A 130 14.11 1.08 20.21
C PHE A 130 13.17 1.10 21.41
N PRO A 131 13.44 1.97 22.38
CA PRO A 131 12.51 2.18 23.48
C PRO A 131 11.17 2.76 23.01
#